data_5f74d9891c6d109599c9b47908c741d7
#
_entry.id   5f74d9891c6d109599c9b47908c741d7
#
_cell.length_a   1.000
_cell.length_b   1.000
_cell.length_c   1.000
_cell.angle_alpha   90.00
_cell.angle_beta   90.00
_cell.angle_gamma   90.00
#
_symmetry.space_group_name_H-M   'P 1'
#
loop_
_entity.id
_entity.type
_entity.pdbx_description
1 polymer ?
#
loop_
_entity_poly.entity_id
_entity_poly.type
_entity_poly.pdbx_seq_one_letter_code
_entity_poly.pdbx_strand_id
1 'polypeptide(L)'
;EPIKSKKGSFLFKLKNKNACLVSFLKGNDKKKINPSDCTAIGKNIAKLHKATKKLNLNRKNSLSIKLLPNLLSKIDSRINKLSKNLKFQMKNDLSNISKVWPKKLPKGVIHSDLFIDNIFFFKRKFYGFIDFYFSSTDFFSYELATCINALCFDLRRNKYILNRSKSSNLLKGYETIRKLSNNEKKHFNTLCKGSALRYLLTRSYDYLNTPKNAIIKI
;
A
#
# COMPACT_ATOMS: atom_id res chain seq x y z
N GLU A 1 -19.82 5.99 2.43
CA GLU A 1 -19.97 5.77 3.88
C GLU A 1 -20.57 4.40 4.13
N PRO A 2 -20.28 3.75 5.28
CA PRO A 2 -20.98 2.54 5.68
C PRO A 2 -22.47 2.80 5.89
N ILE A 3 -23.32 1.89 5.42
CA ILE A 3 -24.78 1.99 5.52
C ILE A 3 -25.24 0.99 6.59
N LYS A 4 -26.02 1.47 7.55
CA LYS A 4 -26.59 0.62 8.59
C LYS A 4 -27.66 -0.32 8.03
N SER A 5 -27.64 -1.55 8.48
CA SER A 5 -28.76 -2.47 8.26
C SER A 5 -30.03 -2.00 9.00
N LYS A 6 -31.19 -2.57 8.70
CA LYS A 6 -32.44 -2.33 9.44
C LYS A 6 -32.30 -2.56 10.96
N LYS A 7 -31.35 -3.38 11.39
CA LYS A 7 -31.04 -3.66 12.81
C LYS A 7 -29.99 -2.71 13.41
N GLY A 8 -29.61 -1.63 12.70
CA GLY A 8 -28.67 -0.62 13.17
C GLY A 8 -27.18 -0.99 13.06
N SER A 9 -26.84 -2.21 12.62
CA SER A 9 -25.45 -2.67 12.50
C SER A 9 -24.86 -2.35 11.13
N PHE A 10 -23.57 -1.97 11.07
CA PHE A 10 -22.80 -1.83 9.83
C PHE A 10 -22.31 -3.18 9.27
N LEU A 11 -22.23 -4.21 10.10
CA LEU A 11 -21.81 -5.56 9.72
C LEU A 11 -22.98 -6.52 9.85
N PHE A 12 -23.11 -7.43 8.89
CA PHE A 12 -24.10 -8.48 8.89
C PHE A 12 -23.52 -9.77 8.26
N LYS A 13 -24.23 -10.86 8.43
CA LYS A 13 -23.87 -12.14 7.80
C LYS A 13 -24.62 -12.30 6.47
N LEU A 14 -23.88 -12.63 5.41
CA LEU A 14 -24.41 -13.04 4.13
C LEU A 14 -23.73 -14.35 3.74
N LYS A 15 -24.52 -15.43 3.60
CA LYS A 15 -24.00 -16.78 3.34
C LYS A 15 -22.81 -17.15 4.25
N ASN A 16 -22.97 -16.94 5.57
CA ASN A 16 -21.97 -17.17 6.62
C ASN A 16 -20.68 -16.33 6.55
N LYS A 17 -20.60 -15.36 5.62
CA LYS A 17 -19.48 -14.41 5.54
C LYS A 17 -19.87 -13.07 6.12
N ASN A 18 -18.90 -12.36 6.72
CA ASN A 18 -19.13 -10.99 7.14
C ASN A 18 -19.25 -10.09 5.89
N ALA A 19 -20.29 -9.28 5.87
CA ALA A 19 -20.57 -8.34 4.81
C ALA A 19 -20.88 -6.95 5.39
N CYS A 20 -20.59 -5.90 4.63
CA CYS A 20 -21.03 -4.55 4.88
C CYS A 20 -21.53 -3.92 3.59
N LEU A 21 -22.47 -3.00 3.70
CA LEU A 21 -22.92 -2.16 2.60
C LEU A 21 -22.28 -0.80 2.75
N VAL A 22 -21.73 -0.27 1.66
CA VAL A 22 -21.17 1.07 1.61
C VAL A 22 -21.81 1.88 0.50
N SER A 23 -21.92 3.20 0.69
CA SER A 23 -22.39 4.08 -0.37
C SER A 23 -21.43 4.03 -1.56
N PHE A 24 -22.01 4.02 -2.76
CA PHE A 24 -21.20 4.07 -3.98
C PHE A 24 -20.40 5.37 -4.07
N LEU A 25 -19.11 5.27 -4.27
CA LEU A 25 -18.25 6.43 -4.50
C LEU A 25 -18.28 6.76 -6.00
N LYS A 26 -18.72 7.97 -6.35
CA LYS A 26 -18.72 8.45 -7.75
C LYS A 26 -17.27 8.58 -8.26
N GLY A 27 -17.08 8.39 -9.56
CA GLY A 27 -15.78 8.54 -10.21
C GLY A 27 -15.17 7.21 -10.61
N ASN A 28 -13.93 7.29 -11.11
CA ASN A 28 -13.15 6.16 -11.58
C ASN A 28 -11.67 6.38 -11.23
N ASP A 29 -10.89 5.31 -11.28
CA ASP A 29 -9.44 5.39 -11.30
C ASP A 29 -8.95 6.10 -12.57
N LYS A 30 -7.70 6.49 -12.58
CA LYS A 30 -7.02 7.04 -13.76
C LYS A 30 -6.01 6.03 -14.29
N LYS A 31 -5.98 5.79 -15.59
CA LYS A 31 -4.93 4.99 -16.24
C LYS A 31 -3.51 5.54 -16.00
N LYS A 32 -3.39 6.87 -15.89
CA LYS A 32 -2.13 7.57 -15.60
C LYS A 32 -2.40 8.76 -14.68
N ILE A 33 -1.57 8.92 -13.68
CA ILE A 33 -1.57 10.10 -12.80
C ILE A 33 -0.42 11.03 -13.16
N ASN A 34 -0.62 12.31 -12.96
CA ASN A 34 0.37 13.36 -13.15
C ASN A 34 0.86 13.93 -11.80
N PRO A 35 1.87 14.81 -11.78
CA PRO A 35 2.37 15.39 -10.53
C PRO A 35 1.32 16.14 -9.70
N SER A 36 0.35 16.82 -10.32
CA SER A 36 -0.71 17.51 -9.58
C SER A 36 -1.68 16.54 -8.91
N ASP A 37 -1.97 15.39 -9.56
CA ASP A 37 -2.71 14.29 -8.94
C ASP A 37 -1.97 13.76 -7.71
N CYS A 38 -0.65 13.58 -7.81
CA CYS A 38 0.19 13.15 -6.68
C CYS A 38 0.13 14.13 -5.51
N THR A 39 0.11 15.45 -5.77
CA THR A 39 -0.10 16.45 -4.72
C THR A 39 -1.45 16.26 -4.01
N ALA A 40 -2.52 16.07 -4.78
CA ALA A 40 -3.86 15.85 -4.22
C ALA A 40 -3.94 14.55 -3.41
N ILE A 41 -3.34 13.45 -3.94
CA ILE A 41 -3.26 12.17 -3.26
C ILE A 41 -2.51 12.32 -1.93
N GLY A 42 -1.31 12.88 -1.94
CA GLY A 42 -0.50 13.09 -0.73
C GLY A 42 -1.23 13.89 0.33
N LYS A 43 -1.90 14.99 -0.06
CA LYS A 43 -2.73 15.80 0.85
C LYS A 43 -3.85 14.99 1.50
N ASN A 44 -4.51 14.12 0.75
CA ASN A 44 -5.62 13.31 1.26
C ASN A 44 -5.16 12.11 2.09
N ILE A 45 -4.00 11.52 1.80
CA ILE A 45 -3.35 10.55 2.70
C ILE A 45 -3.05 11.20 4.05
N ALA A 46 -2.52 12.43 4.06
CA ALA A 46 -2.25 13.14 5.32
C ALA A 46 -3.52 13.44 6.12
N LYS A 47 -4.64 13.79 5.44
CA LYS A 47 -5.96 13.94 6.10
C LYS A 47 -6.42 12.61 6.71
N LEU A 48 -6.32 11.49 5.98
CA LEU A 48 -6.63 10.15 6.48
C LEU A 48 -5.83 9.85 7.75
N HIS A 49 -4.51 10.02 7.69
CA HIS A 49 -3.63 9.77 8.84
C HIS A 49 -3.95 10.67 10.05
N LYS A 50 -4.30 11.93 9.79
CA LYS A 50 -4.68 12.87 10.86
C LYS A 50 -6.02 12.48 11.51
N ALA A 51 -6.98 12.07 10.70
CA ALA A 51 -8.29 11.62 11.17
C ALA A 51 -8.17 10.32 11.98
N THR A 52 -7.34 9.37 11.54
CA THR A 52 -7.20 8.06 12.19
C THR A 52 -6.22 8.05 13.38
N LYS A 53 -5.41 9.09 13.55
CA LYS A 53 -4.40 9.19 14.64
C LYS A 53 -5.01 9.02 16.03
N LYS A 54 -6.25 9.49 16.24
CA LYS A 54 -6.97 9.43 17.52
C LYS A 54 -7.76 8.12 17.70
N LEU A 55 -7.85 7.30 16.66
CA LEU A 55 -8.57 6.02 16.74
C LEU A 55 -7.70 5.00 17.49
N ASN A 56 -8.21 4.48 18.57
CA ASN A 56 -7.55 3.41 19.32
C ASN A 56 -7.82 2.05 18.64
N LEU A 57 -7.41 1.94 17.37
CA LEU A 57 -7.51 0.71 16.58
C LEU A 57 -6.13 0.06 16.48
N ASN A 58 -6.08 -1.22 16.79
CA ASN A 58 -4.85 -2.01 16.70
C ASN A 58 -5.09 -3.25 15.83
N ARG A 59 -5.01 -3.07 14.51
CA ARG A 59 -5.00 -4.17 13.55
C ARG A 59 -3.58 -4.37 13.03
N LYS A 60 -2.96 -5.49 13.38
CA LYS A 60 -1.61 -5.82 12.92
C LYS A 60 -1.54 -5.87 11.39
N ASN A 61 -0.49 -5.30 10.83
CA ASN A 61 -0.19 -5.41 9.40
C ASN A 61 0.28 -6.84 9.10
N SER A 62 -0.56 -7.62 8.42
CA SER A 62 -0.24 -9.01 8.02
C SER A 62 0.88 -9.11 6.99
N LEU A 63 1.21 -8.01 6.33
CA LEU A 63 2.29 -7.90 5.34
C LEU A 63 3.45 -7.02 5.85
N SER A 64 3.60 -6.91 7.18
CA SER A 64 4.72 -6.19 7.79
C SER A 64 6.05 -6.89 7.49
N ILE A 65 7.15 -6.14 7.50
CA ILE A 65 8.50 -6.67 7.21
C ILE A 65 8.83 -7.90 8.07
N LYS A 66 8.31 -7.97 9.31
CA LYS A 66 8.52 -9.10 10.22
C LYS A 66 7.86 -10.40 9.77
N LEU A 67 6.80 -10.31 8.96
CA LEU A 67 6.03 -11.46 8.49
C LEU A 67 6.42 -11.91 7.08
N LEU A 68 7.19 -11.11 6.35
CA LEU A 68 7.67 -11.47 5.01
C LEU A 68 8.51 -12.75 4.96
N PRO A 69 9.35 -13.11 5.98
CA PRO A 69 10.02 -14.41 6.00
C PRO A 69 9.05 -15.59 5.89
N ASN A 70 7.91 -15.53 6.57
CA ASN A 70 6.89 -16.57 6.52
C ASN A 70 6.21 -16.64 5.14
N LEU A 71 6.06 -15.52 4.45
CA LEU A 71 5.54 -15.50 3.08
C LEU A 71 6.56 -16.10 2.10
N LEU A 72 7.84 -15.75 2.26
CA LEU A 72 8.93 -16.27 1.44
C LEU A 72 9.05 -17.80 1.60
N SER A 73 8.94 -18.34 2.81
CA SER A 73 9.04 -19.78 3.05
C SER A 73 7.97 -20.60 2.30
N LYS A 74 6.77 -20.02 2.08
CA LYS A 74 5.67 -20.68 1.35
C LYS A 74 5.94 -20.88 -0.14
N ILE A 75 6.88 -20.14 -0.72
CA ILE A 75 7.24 -20.21 -2.16
C ILE A 75 8.72 -20.54 -2.38
N ASP A 76 9.45 -20.82 -1.31
CA ASP A 76 10.91 -20.98 -1.27
C ASP A 76 11.46 -21.92 -2.33
N SER A 77 10.83 -23.09 -2.53
CA SER A 77 11.26 -24.10 -3.51
C SER A 77 10.96 -23.70 -4.97
N ARG A 78 10.02 -22.78 -5.19
CA ARG A 78 9.49 -22.45 -6.53
C ARG A 78 9.94 -21.11 -7.06
N ILE A 79 10.43 -20.22 -6.20
CA ILE A 79 10.68 -18.81 -6.53
C ILE A 79 11.78 -18.63 -7.60
N ASN A 80 12.76 -19.53 -7.64
CA ASN A 80 13.81 -19.49 -8.67
C ASN A 80 13.30 -19.84 -10.08
N LYS A 81 12.06 -20.36 -10.22
CA LYS A 81 11.40 -20.50 -11.52
C LYS A 81 11.05 -19.15 -12.15
N LEU A 82 10.90 -18.10 -11.35
CA LEU A 82 10.60 -16.75 -11.84
C LEU A 82 11.83 -16.03 -12.36
N SER A 83 12.95 -16.19 -11.66
CA SER A 83 14.25 -15.64 -12.07
C SER A 83 15.39 -16.37 -11.36
N LYS A 84 16.50 -16.59 -12.06
CA LYS A 84 17.71 -17.22 -11.51
C LYS A 84 18.19 -16.46 -10.26
N ASN A 85 18.50 -17.18 -9.19
CA ASN A 85 18.98 -16.65 -7.91
C ASN A 85 18.00 -15.72 -7.15
N LEU A 86 16.74 -15.64 -7.56
CA LEU A 86 15.77 -14.71 -6.94
C LEU A 86 15.56 -15.03 -5.45
N LYS A 87 15.54 -16.30 -5.08
CA LYS A 87 15.48 -16.76 -3.68
C LYS A 87 16.60 -16.16 -2.83
N PHE A 88 17.84 -16.27 -3.31
CA PHE A 88 19.01 -15.74 -2.60
C PHE A 88 18.94 -14.23 -2.46
N GLN A 89 18.61 -13.53 -3.55
CA GLN A 89 18.47 -12.07 -3.55
C GLN A 89 17.41 -11.61 -2.54
N MET A 90 16.21 -12.21 -2.56
CA MET A 90 15.13 -11.85 -1.62
C MET A 90 15.51 -12.14 -0.15
N LYS A 91 16.18 -13.26 0.14
CA LYS A 91 16.64 -13.57 1.51
C LYS A 91 17.66 -12.56 1.98
N ASN A 92 18.61 -12.20 1.15
CA ASN A 92 19.64 -11.22 1.46
C ASN A 92 19.03 -9.82 1.68
N ASP A 93 18.17 -9.37 0.77
CA ASP A 93 17.48 -8.07 0.89
C ASP A 93 16.61 -8.02 2.15
N LEU A 94 15.87 -9.09 2.44
CA LEU A 94 15.04 -9.17 3.63
C LEU A 94 15.87 -9.10 4.92
N SER A 95 17.01 -9.82 4.97
CA SER A 95 17.96 -9.76 6.09
C SER A 95 18.51 -8.34 6.28
N ASN A 96 19.01 -7.74 5.20
CA ASN A 96 19.61 -6.40 5.24
C ASN A 96 18.60 -5.32 5.63
N ILE A 97 17.39 -5.34 5.06
CA ILE A 97 16.34 -4.38 5.40
C ILE A 97 15.88 -4.57 6.84
N SER A 98 15.73 -5.80 7.31
CA SER A 98 15.27 -6.09 8.68
C SER A 98 16.25 -5.57 9.75
N LYS A 99 17.56 -5.62 9.51
CA LYS A 99 18.58 -5.10 10.43
C LYS A 99 18.46 -3.59 10.66
N VAL A 100 18.06 -2.83 9.62
CA VAL A 100 17.98 -1.36 9.65
C VAL A 100 16.54 -0.85 9.69
N TRP A 101 15.58 -1.75 9.86
CA TRP A 101 14.17 -1.37 9.94
C TRP A 101 13.90 -0.52 11.18
N PRO A 102 13.22 0.63 11.05
CA PRO A 102 12.99 1.49 12.19
C PRO A 102 12.13 0.79 13.26
N LYS A 103 12.53 0.92 14.52
CA LYS A 103 11.79 0.35 15.67
C LYS A 103 10.63 1.24 16.11
N LYS A 104 10.76 2.57 15.94
CA LYS A 104 9.79 3.55 16.43
C LYS A 104 9.68 4.72 15.46
N LEU A 105 8.52 4.83 14.81
CA LEU A 105 8.11 5.98 14.00
C LEU A 105 6.64 6.33 14.35
N PRO A 106 6.18 7.53 14.00
CA PRO A 106 4.77 7.88 14.10
C PRO A 106 3.90 6.88 13.34
N LYS A 107 2.91 6.31 14.03
CA LYS A 107 2.04 5.26 13.51
C LYS A 107 0.57 5.53 13.78
N GLY A 108 -0.29 4.87 13.06
CA GLY A 108 -1.74 4.86 13.19
C GLY A 108 -2.36 3.97 12.13
N VAL A 109 -3.65 4.11 11.92
CA VAL A 109 -4.32 3.36 10.85
C VAL A 109 -3.89 3.92 9.50
N ILE A 110 -3.35 3.06 8.66
CA ILE A 110 -2.99 3.31 7.27
C ILE A 110 -3.88 2.46 6.35
N HIS A 111 -4.01 2.85 5.10
CA HIS A 111 -4.78 2.09 4.11
C HIS A 111 -4.07 0.79 3.70
N SER A 112 -2.75 0.84 3.59
CA SER A 112 -1.83 -0.27 3.26
C SER A 112 -1.87 -0.76 1.81
N ASP A 113 -2.81 -0.32 0.98
CA ASP A 113 -2.99 -0.81 -0.39
C ASP A 113 -3.42 0.29 -1.38
N LEU A 114 -2.78 1.47 -1.29
CA LEU A 114 -3.08 2.60 -2.18
C LEU A 114 -2.38 2.44 -3.55
N PHE A 115 -2.94 1.57 -4.37
CA PHE A 115 -2.70 1.51 -5.81
C PHE A 115 -3.62 2.46 -6.57
N ILE A 116 -3.37 2.61 -7.86
CA ILE A 116 -4.11 3.55 -8.68
C ILE A 116 -5.60 3.20 -8.79
N ASP A 117 -5.94 1.93 -8.81
CA ASP A 117 -7.30 1.37 -8.86
C ASP A 117 -8.10 1.63 -7.56
N ASN A 118 -7.41 1.89 -6.45
CA ASN A 118 -8.03 2.26 -5.17
C ASN A 118 -8.13 3.78 -4.95
N ILE A 119 -7.82 4.58 -5.97
CA ILE A 119 -7.81 6.04 -5.91
C ILE A 119 -8.76 6.61 -6.95
N PHE A 120 -9.90 7.11 -6.52
CA PHE A 120 -10.94 7.60 -7.41
C PHE A 120 -10.87 9.09 -7.66
N PHE A 121 -11.12 9.45 -8.91
CA PHE A 121 -11.22 10.82 -9.39
C PHE A 121 -12.60 11.05 -10.00
N PHE A 122 -13.18 12.21 -9.71
CA PHE A 122 -14.42 12.65 -10.30
C PHE A 122 -14.23 14.05 -10.89
N LYS A 123 -14.68 14.27 -12.13
CA LYS A 123 -14.44 15.52 -12.88
C LYS A 123 -12.96 15.96 -12.83
N ARG A 124 -12.05 15.01 -13.04
CA ARG A 124 -10.58 15.15 -13.02
C ARG A 124 -9.96 15.51 -11.66
N LYS A 125 -10.74 15.68 -10.59
CA LYS A 125 -10.26 15.99 -9.24
C LYS A 125 -10.27 14.73 -8.39
N PHE A 126 -9.30 14.61 -7.46
CA PHE A 126 -9.33 13.57 -6.45
C PHE A 126 -10.68 13.56 -5.74
N TYR A 127 -11.27 12.40 -5.59
CA TYR A 127 -12.58 12.26 -4.99
C TYR A 127 -12.57 11.38 -3.73
N GLY A 128 -11.82 10.27 -3.72
CA GLY A 128 -11.72 9.42 -2.55
C GLY A 128 -10.84 8.20 -2.72
N PHE A 129 -10.63 7.52 -1.60
CA PHE A 129 -10.02 6.19 -1.54
C PHE A 129 -11.10 5.14 -1.35
N ILE A 130 -10.90 3.95 -1.93
CA ILE A 130 -11.76 2.77 -1.80
C ILE A 130 -10.93 1.57 -1.36
N ASP A 131 -11.58 0.48 -1.02
CA ASP A 131 -10.98 -0.80 -0.65
C ASP A 131 -10.02 -0.75 0.57
N PHE A 132 -10.59 -0.42 1.72
CA PHE A 132 -9.88 -0.40 3.01
C PHE A 132 -9.65 -1.79 3.61
N TYR A 133 -9.77 -2.87 2.83
CA TYR A 133 -9.67 -4.25 3.33
C TYR A 133 -8.33 -4.53 4.02
N PHE A 134 -7.22 -4.03 3.46
CA PHE A 134 -5.87 -4.20 4.00
C PHE A 134 -5.48 -3.16 5.07
N SER A 135 -6.38 -2.23 5.42
CA SER A 135 -6.07 -1.21 6.43
C SER A 135 -5.54 -1.85 7.71
N SER A 136 -4.49 -1.28 8.24
CA SER A 136 -3.77 -1.82 9.39
C SER A 136 -3.11 -0.70 10.20
N THR A 137 -2.63 -1.02 11.40
CA THR A 137 -1.86 -0.09 12.23
C THR A 137 -0.39 -0.24 11.92
N ASP A 138 0.18 0.75 11.21
CA ASP A 138 1.61 0.77 10.84
C ASP A 138 2.14 2.21 10.77
N PHE A 139 3.42 2.41 10.39
CA PHE A 139 4.03 3.72 10.26
C PHE A 139 3.37 4.52 9.13
N PHE A 140 3.02 5.78 9.41
CA PHE A 140 2.47 6.68 8.40
C PHE A 140 3.42 6.88 7.21
N SER A 141 4.71 6.98 7.46
CA SER A 141 5.73 7.09 6.42
C SER A 141 5.89 5.80 5.60
N TYR A 142 5.49 4.64 6.13
CA TYR A 142 5.47 3.38 5.35
C TYR A 142 4.37 3.40 4.30
N GLU A 143 3.20 3.97 4.59
CA GLU A 143 2.17 4.15 3.55
C GLU A 143 2.64 5.07 2.43
N LEU A 144 3.32 6.18 2.76
CA LEU A 144 3.90 7.05 1.72
C LEU A 144 4.94 6.32 0.86
N ALA A 145 5.78 5.50 1.48
CA ALA A 145 6.75 4.66 0.77
C ALA A 145 6.04 3.67 -0.19
N THR A 146 4.95 3.08 0.27
CA THR A 146 4.07 2.21 -0.52
C THR A 146 3.49 2.96 -1.72
N CYS A 147 2.93 4.15 -1.49
CA CYS A 147 2.37 4.99 -2.55
C CYS A 147 3.43 5.45 -3.58
N ILE A 148 4.66 5.76 -3.14
CA ILE A 148 5.73 6.11 -4.10
C ILE A 148 6.03 4.91 -5.00
N ASN A 149 6.16 3.71 -4.45
CA ASN A 149 6.42 2.51 -5.24
C ASN A 149 5.27 2.19 -6.21
N ALA A 150 4.02 2.39 -5.78
CA ALA A 150 2.85 2.08 -6.59
C ALA A 150 2.55 3.14 -7.67
N LEU A 151 2.81 4.42 -7.40
CA LEU A 151 2.28 5.53 -8.19
C LEU A 151 3.35 6.38 -8.89
N CYS A 152 4.59 6.36 -8.42
CA CYS A 152 5.62 7.30 -8.86
C CYS A 152 6.68 6.70 -9.78
N PHE A 153 6.44 5.52 -10.34
CA PHE A 153 7.32 4.94 -11.35
C PHE A 153 6.65 5.00 -12.73
N ASP A 154 7.44 5.31 -13.73
CA ASP A 154 7.03 5.29 -15.14
C ASP A 154 7.76 4.16 -15.87
N LEU A 155 7.03 3.39 -16.69
CA LEU A 155 7.64 2.40 -17.56
C LEU A 155 8.25 3.10 -18.79
N ARG A 156 9.57 3.01 -18.93
CA ARG A 156 10.32 3.55 -20.07
C ARG A 156 11.29 2.50 -20.59
N ARG A 157 11.24 2.18 -21.88
CA ARG A 157 12.12 1.18 -22.51
C ARG A 157 12.20 -0.13 -21.70
N ASN A 158 11.06 -0.66 -21.30
CA ASN A 158 10.92 -1.86 -20.48
C ASN A 158 11.59 -1.80 -19.08
N LYS A 159 11.84 -0.61 -18.55
CA LYS A 159 12.36 -0.40 -17.19
C LYS A 159 11.46 0.55 -16.41
N TYR A 160 11.20 0.24 -15.17
CA TYR A 160 10.52 1.14 -14.24
C TYR A 160 11.51 2.16 -13.70
N ILE A 161 11.25 3.44 -13.98
CA ILE A 161 12.10 4.57 -13.58
C ILE A 161 11.30 5.46 -12.63
N LEU A 162 11.91 5.81 -11.49
CA LEU A 162 11.30 6.72 -10.53
C LEU A 162 11.08 8.11 -11.19
N ASN A 163 9.83 8.53 -11.21
CA ASN A 163 9.45 9.88 -11.58
C ASN A 163 9.59 10.81 -10.37
N ARG A 164 10.71 11.53 -10.32
CA ARG A 164 11.05 12.45 -9.22
C ARG A 164 10.01 13.55 -9.03
N SER A 165 9.40 14.03 -10.12
CA SER A 165 8.34 15.04 -10.03
C SER A 165 7.10 14.50 -9.31
N LYS A 166 6.63 13.30 -9.67
CA LYS A 166 5.49 12.65 -8.98
C LYS A 166 5.80 12.43 -7.51
N SER A 167 6.95 11.84 -7.17
CA SER A 167 7.31 11.53 -5.78
C SER A 167 7.47 12.79 -4.94
N SER A 168 8.12 13.83 -5.46
CA SER A 168 8.26 15.11 -4.78
C SER A 168 6.90 15.78 -4.53
N ASN A 169 6.00 15.78 -5.53
CA ASN A 169 4.68 16.37 -5.40
C ASN A 169 3.79 15.60 -4.40
N LEU A 170 3.89 14.25 -4.36
CA LEU A 170 3.18 13.44 -3.36
C LEU A 170 3.63 13.83 -1.93
N LEU A 171 4.93 13.90 -1.69
CA LEU A 171 5.46 14.29 -0.39
C LEU A 171 5.14 15.73 -0.03
N LYS A 172 5.28 16.68 -0.97
CA LYS A 172 4.88 18.09 -0.77
C LYS A 172 3.41 18.19 -0.41
N GLY A 173 2.53 17.50 -1.15
CA GLY A 173 1.10 17.47 -0.86
C GLY A 173 0.81 16.94 0.55
N TYR A 174 1.47 15.85 0.95
CA TYR A 174 1.35 15.31 2.30
C TYR A 174 1.80 16.30 3.38
N GLU A 175 2.95 16.92 3.20
CA GLU A 175 3.54 17.85 4.17
C GLU A 175 2.78 19.17 4.32
N THR A 176 1.81 19.48 3.45
CA THR A 176 0.88 20.61 3.69
C THR A 176 -0.04 20.38 4.91
N ILE A 177 -0.28 19.14 5.30
CA ILE A 177 -1.20 18.75 6.38
C ILE A 177 -0.44 18.13 7.56
N ARG A 178 0.55 17.29 7.30
CA ARG A 178 1.36 16.60 8.32
C ARG A 178 2.83 16.61 7.90
N LYS A 179 3.66 17.27 8.68
CA LYS A 179 5.11 17.26 8.46
C LYS A 179 5.71 15.92 8.81
N LEU A 180 6.66 15.45 8.00
CA LEU A 180 7.50 14.30 8.33
C LEU A 180 8.56 14.71 9.33
N SER A 181 8.71 13.95 10.41
CA SER A 181 9.79 14.12 11.37
C SER A 181 11.14 13.78 10.74
N ASN A 182 12.25 14.27 11.35
CA ASN A 182 13.58 13.96 10.88
C ASN A 182 13.85 12.44 10.89
N ASN A 183 13.30 11.73 11.88
CA ASN A 183 13.42 10.28 11.96
C ASN A 183 12.67 9.55 10.82
N GLU A 184 11.48 10.01 10.43
CA GLU A 184 10.79 9.50 9.26
C GLU A 184 11.58 9.73 7.97
N LYS A 185 12.12 10.93 7.80
CA LYS A 185 12.95 11.28 6.61
C LYS A 185 14.23 10.43 6.56
N LYS A 186 14.91 10.24 7.68
CA LYS A 186 16.12 9.40 7.80
C LYS A 186 15.86 7.96 7.33
N HIS A 187 14.73 7.38 7.73
CA HIS A 187 14.39 5.98 7.42
C HIS A 187 13.59 5.80 6.12
N PHE A 188 13.24 6.88 5.42
CA PHE A 188 12.29 6.82 4.32
C PHE A 188 12.73 5.89 3.18
N ASN A 189 14.02 5.92 2.82
CA ASN A 189 14.58 5.02 1.81
C ASN A 189 14.49 3.54 2.22
N THR A 190 14.74 3.24 3.50
CA THR A 190 14.57 1.87 4.04
C THR A 190 13.12 1.40 3.92
N LEU A 191 12.17 2.28 4.22
CA LEU A 191 10.74 1.99 4.08
C LEU A 191 10.35 1.74 2.62
N CYS A 192 10.88 2.52 1.66
CA CYS A 192 10.67 2.30 0.23
C CYS A 192 11.21 0.93 -0.21
N LYS A 193 12.42 0.56 0.21
CA LYS A 193 12.99 -0.77 -0.08
C LYS A 193 12.16 -1.89 0.51
N GLY A 194 11.72 -1.76 1.76
CA GLY A 194 10.86 -2.76 2.41
C GLY A 194 9.51 -2.92 1.74
N SER A 195 8.90 -1.81 1.32
CA SER A 195 7.65 -1.83 0.55
C SER A 195 7.85 -2.49 -0.83
N ALA A 196 8.94 -2.19 -1.54
CA ALA A 196 9.25 -2.84 -2.83
C ALA A 196 9.45 -4.36 -2.66
N LEU A 197 10.16 -4.77 -1.61
CA LEU A 197 10.35 -6.20 -1.30
C LEU A 197 9.02 -6.89 -0.94
N ARG A 198 8.15 -6.21 -0.17
CA ARG A 198 6.78 -6.69 0.09
C ARG A 198 6.06 -6.98 -1.22
N TYR A 199 6.04 -6.03 -2.15
CA TYR A 199 5.35 -6.22 -3.44
C TYR A 199 5.95 -7.35 -4.26
N LEU A 200 7.27 -7.43 -4.34
CA LEU A 200 7.93 -8.51 -5.05
C LEU A 200 7.52 -9.88 -4.48
N LEU A 201 7.49 -10.01 -3.14
CA LEU A 201 7.09 -11.25 -2.48
C LEU A 201 5.62 -11.60 -2.67
N THR A 202 4.71 -10.62 -2.46
CA THR A 202 3.27 -10.89 -2.61
C THR A 202 2.93 -11.24 -4.06
N ARG A 203 3.44 -10.51 -5.05
CA ARG A 203 3.22 -10.79 -6.46
C ARG A 203 3.82 -12.14 -6.88
N SER A 204 5.02 -12.48 -6.39
CA SER A 204 5.62 -13.80 -6.62
C SER A 204 4.76 -14.91 -6.02
N TYR A 205 4.25 -14.70 -4.82
CA TYR A 205 3.36 -15.66 -4.16
C TYR A 205 2.08 -15.87 -4.96
N ASP A 206 1.43 -14.78 -5.34
CA ASP A 206 0.18 -14.81 -6.09
C ASP A 206 0.39 -15.48 -7.47
N TYR A 207 1.44 -15.09 -8.21
CA TYR A 207 1.76 -15.68 -9.50
C TYR A 207 1.98 -17.20 -9.42
N LEU A 208 2.72 -17.66 -8.40
CA LEU A 208 3.04 -19.08 -8.22
C LEU A 208 1.85 -19.93 -7.72
N ASN A 209 0.83 -19.29 -7.15
CA ASN A 209 -0.33 -19.97 -6.56
C ASN A 209 -1.65 -19.72 -7.31
N THR A 210 -1.67 -18.82 -8.30
CA THR A 210 -2.85 -18.57 -9.12
C THR A 210 -3.12 -19.76 -10.03
N PRO A 211 -4.31 -20.36 -9.98
CA PRO A 211 -4.67 -21.48 -10.86
C PRO A 211 -4.59 -21.08 -12.33
N LYS A 212 -4.21 -22.02 -13.22
CA LYS A 212 -4.10 -21.75 -14.66
C LYS A 212 -5.44 -21.30 -15.30
N ASN A 213 -6.56 -21.73 -14.73
CA ASN A 213 -7.93 -21.39 -15.16
C ASN A 213 -8.52 -20.20 -14.40
N ALA A 214 -7.73 -19.45 -13.64
CA ALA A 214 -8.23 -18.25 -12.98
C ALA A 214 -8.69 -17.20 -14.00
N ILE A 215 -9.84 -16.57 -13.74
CA ILE A 215 -10.42 -15.51 -14.58
C ILE A 215 -9.52 -14.27 -14.56
N ILE A 216 -8.94 -13.95 -13.40
CA ILE A 216 -8.00 -12.84 -13.24
C ILE A 216 -6.58 -13.46 -13.20
N LYS A 217 -5.77 -13.15 -14.19
CA LYS A 217 -4.35 -13.50 -14.21
C LYS A 217 -3.55 -12.35 -13.61
N ILE A 218 -2.68 -12.67 -12.67
CA ILE A 218 -1.77 -11.73 -12.00
C ILE A 218 -0.47 -11.65 -12.79
#